data_b0910218b9fe2f936d0318810b069a2f
#
_entry.id   b0910218b9fe2f936d0318810b069a2f
#
_cell.length_a   1.000
_cell.length_b   1.000
_cell.length_c   1.000
_cell.angle_alpha   90.00
_cell.angle_beta   90.00
_cell.angle_gamma   90.00
#
_symmetry.space_group_name_H-M   'P 1'
#
loop_
_entity.id
_entity.type
_entity.pdbx_description
1 polymer ?
#
loop_
_entity_poly.entity_id
_entity_poly.type
_entity_poly.pdbx_seq_one_letter_code
_entity_poly.pdbx_strand_id
1 'polypeptide(L)'
;MVETALRIRIFGRVQRVGYRRFVIDEAQGLGLAGYVRNLPDGSVEVFAQGGEEELERFLEAVERPPLGDVKRVEVEEAVVDPGIEGFRIIYGELVDELQEGFGGMQEVFMQYWGSLGSLLEEQMRTLGF
;
A
#
# COMPACT_ATOMS: atom_id res chain seq x y z
N MET A 1 -16.85 13.03 17.22
CA MET A 1 -15.49 13.18 16.67
C MET A 1 -15.57 13.32 15.15
N VAL A 2 -14.96 14.37 14.62
CA VAL A 2 -15.02 14.61 13.18
C VAL A 2 -13.89 13.82 12.51
N GLU A 3 -14.26 12.97 11.57
CA GLU A 3 -13.28 12.27 10.75
C GLU A 3 -12.88 13.13 9.57
N THR A 4 -11.61 13.03 9.20
CA THR A 4 -11.02 13.72 8.07
C THR A 4 -10.37 12.68 7.17
N ALA A 5 -10.32 12.94 5.88
CA ALA A 5 -9.62 12.09 4.93
C ALA A 5 -8.58 12.90 4.18
N LEU A 6 -7.44 12.27 3.93
CA LEU A 6 -6.33 12.85 3.19
C LEU A 6 -5.90 11.92 2.08
N ARG A 7 -5.57 12.50 0.93
CA ARG A 7 -4.84 11.81 -0.13
C ARG A 7 -3.42 12.33 -0.12
N ILE A 8 -2.49 11.41 0.02
CA ILE A 8 -1.07 11.72 0.21
C ILE A 8 -0.29 11.08 -0.92
N ARG A 9 0.61 11.83 -1.52
CA ARG A 9 1.50 11.30 -2.54
C ARG A 9 2.93 11.51 -2.10
N ILE A 10 3.70 10.43 -2.10
CA ILE A 10 5.04 10.43 -1.52
C ILE A 10 6.05 10.12 -2.60
N PHE A 11 7.03 11.00 -2.76
CA PHE A 11 8.06 10.93 -3.78
C PHE A 11 9.43 10.69 -3.16
N GLY A 12 10.27 9.96 -3.87
CA GLY A 12 11.62 9.66 -3.44
C GLY A 12 11.93 8.19 -3.66
N ARG A 13 12.89 7.66 -2.90
CA ARG A 13 13.20 6.24 -2.93
C ARG A 13 12.28 5.51 -1.96
N VAL A 14 11.05 5.29 -2.40
CA VAL A 14 9.95 4.75 -1.57
C VAL A 14 9.35 3.46 -2.11
N GLN A 15 9.72 3.05 -3.32
CA GLN A 15 9.36 1.73 -3.83
C GLN A 15 10.54 0.79 -3.68
N ARG A 16 10.28 -0.52 -3.59
CA ARG A 16 11.28 -1.60 -3.48
C ARG A 16 12.10 -1.58 -2.19
N VAL A 17 11.59 -0.90 -1.15
CA VAL A 17 12.30 -0.79 0.12
C VAL A 17 11.42 -1.17 1.31
N GLY A 18 10.25 -1.78 1.06
CA GLY A 18 9.32 -2.14 2.12
C GLY A 18 8.51 -0.98 2.67
N TYR A 19 8.45 0.14 1.96
CA TYR A 19 7.79 1.35 2.42
C TYR A 19 6.28 1.15 2.63
N ARG A 20 5.61 0.42 1.72
CA ARG A 20 4.17 0.16 1.86
C ARG A 20 3.85 -0.60 3.15
N ARG A 21 4.68 -1.56 3.54
CA ARG A 21 4.51 -2.30 4.80
C ARG A 21 4.67 -1.37 5.99
N PHE A 22 5.66 -0.50 5.95
CA PHE A 22 5.86 0.52 6.98
C PHE A 22 4.63 1.42 7.11
N VAL A 23 4.07 1.89 5.99
CA VAL A 23 2.89 2.76 5.97
C VAL A 23 1.68 2.06 6.59
N ILE A 24 1.43 0.80 6.23
CA ILE A 24 0.28 0.07 6.77
C ILE A 24 0.42 -0.16 8.27
N ASP A 25 1.63 -0.48 8.73
CA ASP A 25 1.88 -0.69 10.16
C ASP A 25 1.62 0.59 10.96
N GLU A 26 2.09 1.72 10.46
CA GLU A 26 1.86 3.01 11.11
C GLU A 26 0.38 3.39 11.11
N ALA A 27 -0.31 3.19 9.99
CA ALA A 27 -1.73 3.50 9.89
C ALA A 27 -2.57 2.62 10.82
N GLN A 28 -2.28 1.34 10.87
CA GLN A 28 -2.98 0.41 11.75
C GLN A 28 -2.75 0.73 13.21
N GLY A 29 -1.52 1.11 13.58
CA GLY A 29 -1.21 1.51 14.95
C GLY A 29 -1.96 2.75 15.40
N LEU A 30 -2.33 3.62 14.47
CA LEU A 30 -3.10 4.83 14.74
C LEU A 30 -4.61 4.65 14.53
N GLY A 31 -5.05 3.47 14.15
CA GLY A 31 -6.47 3.19 13.93
C GLY A 31 -7.05 3.87 12.70
N LEU A 32 -6.21 4.21 11.72
CA LEU A 32 -6.67 4.83 10.48
C LEU A 32 -7.21 3.78 9.50
N ALA A 33 -8.13 4.20 8.65
CA ALA A 33 -8.63 3.39 7.55
C ALA A 33 -8.14 3.97 6.22
N GLY A 34 -7.96 3.12 5.22
CA GLY A 34 -7.52 3.57 3.91
C GLY A 34 -6.73 2.54 3.15
N TYR A 35 -5.82 3.01 2.30
CA TYR A 35 -4.98 2.14 1.49
C TYR A 35 -3.66 2.82 1.12
N VAL A 36 -2.72 2.00 0.70
CA VAL A 36 -1.44 2.45 0.16
C VAL A 36 -1.15 1.66 -1.11
N ARG A 37 -0.64 2.34 -2.15
CA ARG A 37 -0.27 1.68 -3.40
C ARG A 37 0.90 2.38 -4.08
N ASN A 38 1.67 1.60 -4.84
CA ASN A 38 2.69 2.16 -5.72
C ASN A 38 2.04 2.69 -6.99
N LEU A 39 2.53 3.82 -7.47
CA LEU A 39 2.11 4.39 -8.75
C LEU A 39 3.20 4.18 -9.82
N PRO A 40 2.80 4.20 -11.11
CA PRO A 40 3.75 3.95 -12.20
C PRO A 40 4.92 4.94 -12.28
N ASP A 41 4.77 6.16 -11.75
CA ASP A 41 5.79 7.18 -11.76
C ASP A 41 6.86 7.01 -10.68
N GLY A 42 6.78 5.94 -9.88
CA GLY A 42 7.70 5.67 -8.79
C GLY A 42 7.27 6.23 -7.45
N SER A 43 6.19 7.00 -7.41
CA SER A 43 5.65 7.51 -6.15
C SER A 43 4.75 6.49 -5.46
N VAL A 44 4.39 6.79 -4.22
CA VAL A 44 3.44 5.99 -3.44
C VAL A 44 2.23 6.87 -3.13
N GLU A 45 1.05 6.35 -3.36
CA GLU A 45 -0.20 7.02 -3.02
C GLU A 45 -0.80 6.40 -1.77
N VAL A 46 -1.23 7.25 -0.85
CA VAL A 46 -1.92 6.83 0.37
C VAL A 46 -3.24 7.57 0.47
N PHE A 47 -4.30 6.84 0.75
CA PHE A 47 -5.55 7.42 1.21
C PHE A 47 -5.72 7.04 2.67
N ALA A 48 -5.88 8.01 3.55
CA ALA A 48 -6.00 7.76 4.99
C ALA A 48 -7.12 8.62 5.56
N GLN A 49 -7.94 7.99 6.40
CA GLN A 49 -9.05 8.68 7.07
C GLN A 49 -9.12 8.27 8.53
N GLY A 50 -9.52 9.20 9.35
CA GLY A 50 -9.65 9.00 10.78
C GLY A 50 -9.64 10.32 11.52
N GLY A 51 -9.21 10.31 12.78
CA GLY A 51 -9.10 11.49 13.59
C GLY A 51 -8.00 12.42 13.10
N GLU A 52 -8.20 13.71 13.26
CA GLU A 52 -7.25 14.72 12.80
C GLU A 52 -5.88 14.58 13.47
N GLU A 53 -5.87 14.30 14.76
CA GLU A 53 -4.63 14.10 15.52
C GLU A 53 -3.85 12.90 15.03
N GLU A 54 -4.55 11.80 14.79
CA GLU A 54 -3.96 10.56 14.29
C GLU A 54 -3.39 10.77 12.88
N LEU A 55 -4.08 11.52 12.04
CA LEU A 55 -3.59 11.85 10.70
C LEU A 55 -2.33 12.71 10.75
N GLU A 56 -2.24 13.65 11.67
CA GLU A 56 -1.02 14.46 11.86
C GLU A 56 0.16 13.58 12.25
N ARG A 57 -0.04 12.66 13.18
CA ARG A 57 1.01 11.71 13.59
C ARG A 57 1.42 10.79 12.44
N PHE A 58 0.44 10.38 11.65
CA PHE A 58 0.69 9.54 10.48
C PHE A 58 1.55 10.28 9.45
N LEU A 59 1.24 11.53 9.15
CA LEU A 59 2.04 12.34 8.23
C LEU A 59 3.48 12.47 8.68
N GLU A 60 3.71 12.71 9.97
CA GLU A 60 5.06 12.79 10.52
C GLU A 60 5.81 11.46 10.35
N ALA A 61 5.13 10.35 10.59
CA ALA A 61 5.75 9.03 10.49
C ALA A 61 6.13 8.67 9.06
N VAL A 62 5.24 8.92 8.10
CA VAL A 62 5.48 8.52 6.70
C VAL A 62 6.59 9.34 6.04
N GLU A 63 6.91 10.50 6.57
CA GLU A 63 8.03 11.32 6.10
C GLU A 63 9.39 10.77 6.53
N ARG A 64 9.41 9.89 7.54
CA ARG A 64 10.65 9.40 8.16
C ARG A 64 10.68 7.88 8.22
N PRO A 65 10.69 7.20 7.06
CA PRO A 65 10.73 5.74 7.06
C PRO A 65 12.09 5.22 7.54
N PRO A 66 12.12 4.01 8.13
CA PRO A 66 13.39 3.41 8.52
C PRO A 66 14.26 3.00 7.33
N LEU A 67 13.63 2.73 6.19
CA LEU A 67 14.29 2.38 4.94
C LEU A 67 13.72 3.25 3.83
N GLY A 68 14.56 3.58 2.86
CA GLY A 68 14.16 4.47 1.79
C GLY A 68 14.46 5.92 2.11
N ASP A 69 14.00 6.80 1.25
CA ASP A 69 14.26 8.23 1.36
C ASP A 69 13.09 9.00 0.77
N VAL A 70 12.42 9.77 1.59
CA VAL A 70 11.30 10.62 1.17
C VAL A 70 11.85 11.98 0.80
N LYS A 71 11.60 12.39 -0.44
CA LYS A 71 12.07 13.69 -0.97
C LYS A 71 10.97 14.74 -0.98
N ARG A 72 9.74 14.33 -1.17
CA ARG A 72 8.61 15.26 -1.24
C ARG A 72 7.32 14.54 -0.84
N VAL A 73 6.46 15.23 -0.13
CA VAL A 73 5.13 14.76 0.23
C VAL A 73 4.12 15.79 -0.24
N GLU A 74 3.12 15.35 -1.00
CA GLU A 74 1.99 16.17 -1.40
C GLU A 74 0.76 15.68 -0.67
N VAL A 75 0.02 16.58 -0.05
CA VAL A 75 -1.17 16.26 0.74
C VAL A 75 -2.34 17.09 0.23
N GLU A 76 -3.47 16.43 -0.01
CA GLU A 76 -4.72 17.15 -0.30
C GLU A 76 -5.85 16.55 0.52
N GLU A 77 -6.83 17.39 0.84
CA GLU A 77 -8.02 16.91 1.53
C GLU A 77 -8.85 16.05 0.59
N ALA A 78 -9.44 15.01 1.15
CA ALA A 78 -10.32 14.10 0.43
C ALA A 78 -11.61 13.92 1.21
N VAL A 79 -12.59 13.32 0.55
CA VAL A 79 -13.89 13.02 1.17
C VAL A 79 -13.77 11.68 1.89
N VAL A 80 -14.25 11.64 3.13
CA VAL A 80 -14.30 10.40 3.90
C VAL A 80 -15.17 9.38 3.17
N ASP A 81 -14.67 8.16 3.04
CA ASP A 81 -15.38 7.05 2.43
C ASP A 81 -15.81 6.07 3.51
N PRO A 82 -17.11 6.06 3.88
CA PRO A 82 -17.58 5.17 4.94
C PRO A 82 -17.52 3.70 4.57
N GLY A 83 -17.33 3.37 3.29
CA GLY A 83 -17.18 1.99 2.84
C GLY A 83 -15.80 1.41 3.05
N ILE A 84 -14.82 2.23 3.42
CA ILE A 84 -13.45 1.76 3.65
C ILE A 84 -13.27 1.44 5.13
N GLU A 85 -12.99 0.18 5.44
CA GLU A 85 -12.70 -0.30 6.77
C GLU A 85 -11.29 -0.86 6.82
N GLY A 86 -10.54 -0.54 7.89
CA GLY A 86 -9.18 -0.97 8.05
C GLY A 86 -8.23 -0.35 7.05
N PHE A 87 -6.98 -0.78 7.06
CA PHE A 87 -5.93 -0.24 6.19
C PHE A 87 -5.27 -1.39 5.42
N ARG A 88 -5.12 -1.24 4.11
CA ARG A 88 -4.61 -2.31 3.26
C ARG A 88 -3.67 -1.81 2.17
N ILE A 89 -2.91 -2.74 1.60
CA ILE A 89 -2.07 -2.49 0.44
C ILE A 89 -2.87 -2.84 -0.81
N ILE A 90 -2.87 -1.95 -1.79
CA ILE A 90 -3.39 -2.25 -3.12
C ILE A 90 -2.20 -2.56 -4.01
N TYR A 91 -2.17 -3.78 -4.54
CA TYR A 91 -1.08 -4.23 -5.40
C TYR A 91 -1.34 -3.87 -6.85
N GLY A 92 -0.27 -3.53 -7.57
CA GLY A 92 -0.33 -3.24 -9.00
C GLY A 92 -0.15 -4.51 -9.82
N GLU A 93 0.36 -4.33 -11.04
CA GLU A 93 0.66 -5.45 -11.93
C GLU A 93 1.73 -6.36 -11.32
N LEU A 94 1.62 -7.66 -11.58
CA LEU A 94 2.53 -8.65 -11.02
C LEU A 94 3.99 -8.35 -11.34
N VAL A 95 4.27 -7.91 -12.58
CA VAL A 95 5.64 -7.59 -13.00
C VAL A 95 6.22 -6.45 -12.16
N ASP A 96 5.43 -5.41 -11.92
CA ASP A 96 5.86 -4.27 -11.11
C ASP A 96 6.10 -4.69 -9.65
N GLU A 97 5.23 -5.54 -9.12
CA GLU A 97 5.36 -6.02 -7.75
C GLU A 97 6.56 -6.94 -7.57
N LEU A 98 6.90 -7.73 -8.56
CA LEU A 98 8.10 -8.58 -8.52
C LEU A 98 9.38 -7.74 -8.49
N GLN A 99 9.34 -6.52 -9.03
CA GLN A 99 10.48 -5.59 -8.98
C GLN A 99 10.58 -4.84 -7.65
N GLU A 100 9.56 -4.92 -6.81
CA GLU A 100 9.51 -4.25 -5.50
C GLU A 100 10.56 -4.75 -4.52
N GLY A 101 11.05 -5.96 -4.73
CA GLY A 101 12.01 -6.59 -3.85
C GLY A 101 11.45 -7.82 -3.18
N PHE A 102 12.27 -8.46 -2.36
CA PHE A 102 11.94 -9.79 -1.86
C PHE A 102 10.70 -9.79 -0.96
N GLY A 103 10.56 -8.80 -0.08
CA GLY A 103 9.41 -8.73 0.84
C GLY A 103 8.10 -8.52 0.10
N GLY A 104 8.07 -7.54 -0.81
CA GLY A 104 6.90 -7.29 -1.65
C GLY A 104 6.58 -8.46 -2.54
N MET A 105 7.61 -9.08 -3.12
CA MET A 105 7.48 -10.27 -3.94
C MET A 105 6.83 -11.42 -3.19
N GLN A 106 7.21 -11.64 -1.95
CA GLN A 106 6.66 -12.72 -1.14
C GLN A 106 5.15 -12.55 -0.91
N GLU A 107 4.71 -11.36 -0.56
CA GLU A 107 3.28 -11.09 -0.35
C GLU A 107 2.48 -11.22 -1.64
N VAL A 108 2.97 -10.67 -2.73
CA VAL A 108 2.32 -10.78 -4.03
C VAL A 108 2.27 -12.24 -4.46
N PHE A 109 3.34 -12.98 -4.26
CA PHE A 109 3.39 -14.40 -4.58
C PHE A 109 2.30 -15.18 -3.83
N MET A 110 2.16 -14.93 -2.54
CA MET A 110 1.10 -15.56 -1.73
C MET A 110 -0.29 -15.20 -2.23
N GLN A 111 -0.49 -13.93 -2.59
CA GLN A 111 -1.78 -13.43 -3.05
C GLN A 111 -2.16 -13.97 -4.43
N TYR A 112 -1.23 -13.94 -5.39
CA TYR A 112 -1.50 -14.35 -6.77
C TYR A 112 -1.38 -15.85 -6.97
N TRP A 113 -0.52 -16.52 -6.21
CA TRP A 113 -0.35 -17.96 -6.32
C TRP A 113 -1.64 -18.72 -6.01
N GLY A 114 -2.38 -18.28 -5.01
CA GLY A 114 -3.68 -18.89 -4.69
C GLY A 114 -4.65 -18.86 -5.85
N SER A 115 -4.65 -17.79 -6.64
CA SER A 115 -5.52 -17.65 -7.81
C SER A 115 -4.95 -18.30 -9.05
N LEU A 116 -3.68 -18.01 -9.37
CA LEU A 116 -3.04 -18.49 -10.59
C LEU A 116 -2.68 -19.97 -10.50
N GLY A 117 -2.31 -20.44 -9.31
CA GLY A 117 -1.99 -21.85 -9.10
C GLY A 117 -3.17 -22.75 -9.43
N SER A 118 -4.35 -22.36 -8.99
CA SER A 118 -5.59 -23.10 -9.28
C SER A 118 -5.89 -23.12 -10.77
N LEU A 119 -5.70 -21.98 -11.46
CA LEU A 119 -5.91 -21.90 -12.90
C LEU A 119 -4.92 -22.74 -13.66
N LEU A 120 -3.65 -22.73 -13.27
CA LEU A 120 -2.61 -23.54 -13.89
C LEU A 120 -2.85 -25.04 -13.69
N GLU A 121 -3.25 -25.44 -12.50
CA GLU A 121 -3.59 -26.84 -12.24
C GLU A 121 -4.74 -27.31 -13.10
N GLU A 122 -5.76 -26.46 -13.26
CA GLU A 122 -6.91 -26.76 -14.10
C GLU A 122 -6.52 -26.91 -15.57
N GLN A 123 -5.69 -26.00 -16.07
CA GLN A 123 -5.17 -26.07 -17.45
C GLN A 123 -4.30 -27.29 -17.67
N MET A 124 -3.46 -27.62 -16.72
CA MET A 124 -2.60 -28.79 -16.80
C MET A 124 -3.42 -30.09 -16.85
N ARG A 125 -4.48 -30.17 -16.07
CA ARG A 125 -5.42 -31.31 -16.13
C ARG A 125 -6.07 -31.42 -17.50
N THR A 126 -6.52 -30.29 -18.04
CA THR A 126 -7.17 -30.25 -19.37
C THR A 126 -6.21 -30.68 -20.46
N LEU A 127 -4.93 -30.37 -20.33
CA LEU A 127 -3.90 -30.75 -21.29
C LEU A 127 -3.31 -32.15 -21.06
N GLY A 128 -3.72 -32.83 -20.01
CA GLY A 128 -3.28 -34.19 -19.73
C GLY A 128 -1.96 -34.32 -18.99
N PHE A 129 -1.55 -33.27 -18.30
CA PHE A 129 -0.33 -33.31 -17.50
C PHE A 129 -0.56 -33.84 -16.09
#